data_b824add99da9cd8dbb6397e0c9581488
#
_entry.id   b824add99da9cd8dbb6397e0c9581488
#
_cell.length_a   1.000
_cell.length_b   1.000
_cell.length_c   1.000
_cell.angle_alpha   90.00
_cell.angle_beta   90.00
_cell.angle_gamma   90.00
#
_symmetry.space_group_name_H-M   'P 1'
#
loop_
_entity.id
_entity.type
_entity.pdbx_description
1 polymer ?
#
loop_
_entity_poly.entity_id
_entity_poly.type
_entity_poly.pdbx_seq_one_letter_code
_entity_poly.pdbx_strand_id
1 'polypeptide(L)'
;FLVLVSLTLGSWELLKVEIEYPIDIAPGVPRWFAQIIMPLGFAFMAIHILLNSYKKNLHRITLLGVCFFLSMNWFNEWLSGIFPVVSFGIFIIIFSIYYGAPIFVGLGGIAILMFWSEYVPISAIPAETYRIVVSPTLPTIPLFTMAGYLLAESRASERLVNVFKE
;
A
#
# COMPACT_ATOMS: atom_id res chain seq x y z
N PHE A 1 -11.39 2.21 -5.47
CA PHE A 1 -12.15 1.19 -4.73
C PHE A 1 -11.58 -0.21 -4.97
N LEU A 2 -11.42 -0.65 -6.24
CA LEU A 2 -10.84 -1.96 -6.60
C LEU A 2 -9.51 -2.24 -5.90
N VAL A 3 -8.57 -1.30 -5.99
CA VAL A 3 -7.26 -1.39 -5.35
C VAL A 3 -7.40 -1.64 -3.84
N LEU A 4 -8.30 -0.91 -3.16
CA LEU A 4 -8.51 -1.09 -1.73
C LEU A 4 -9.15 -2.44 -1.38
N VAL A 5 -10.09 -2.90 -2.20
CA VAL A 5 -10.68 -4.24 -2.02
C VAL A 5 -9.63 -5.34 -2.20
N SER A 6 -8.81 -5.24 -3.25
CA SER A 6 -7.70 -6.19 -3.48
C SER A 6 -6.69 -6.18 -2.33
N LEU A 7 -6.31 -5.00 -1.83
CA LEU A 7 -5.41 -4.88 -0.68
C LEU A 7 -6.03 -5.42 0.61
N THR A 8 -7.33 -5.23 0.82
CA THR A 8 -8.05 -5.80 1.98
C THR A 8 -8.03 -7.32 1.92
N LEU A 9 -8.34 -7.91 0.75
CA LEU A 9 -8.32 -9.36 0.55
C LEU A 9 -6.90 -9.92 0.72
N GLY A 10 -5.90 -9.31 0.11
CA GLY A 10 -4.51 -9.72 0.24
C GLY A 10 -3.99 -9.62 1.69
N SER A 11 -4.38 -8.56 2.42
CA SER A 11 -4.03 -8.41 3.84
C SER A 11 -4.73 -9.45 4.72
N TRP A 12 -5.94 -9.86 4.34
CA TRP A 12 -6.67 -10.91 5.04
C TRP A 12 -6.03 -12.29 4.83
N GLU A 13 -5.57 -12.59 3.61
CA GLU A 13 -4.82 -13.82 3.33
C GLU A 13 -3.50 -13.86 4.10
N LEU A 14 -2.76 -12.75 4.13
CA LEU A 14 -1.55 -12.63 4.92
C LEU A 14 -1.82 -12.91 6.40
N LEU A 15 -2.88 -12.32 6.96
CA LEU A 15 -3.26 -12.51 8.35
C LEU A 15 -3.60 -13.96 8.67
N LYS A 16 -4.30 -14.67 7.77
CA LYS A 16 -4.60 -16.10 7.94
C LYS A 16 -3.32 -16.94 8.07
N VAL A 17 -2.35 -16.71 7.19
CA VAL A 17 -1.08 -17.43 7.22
C VAL A 17 -0.33 -17.16 8.52
N GLU A 18 -0.33 -15.93 9.00
CA GLU A 18 0.36 -15.56 10.25
C GLU A 18 -0.34 -16.10 11.51
N ILE A 19 -1.66 -16.29 11.48
CA ILE A 19 -2.40 -16.94 12.56
C ILE A 19 -2.10 -18.44 12.60
N GLU A 20 -1.93 -19.06 11.42
CA GLU A 20 -1.60 -20.49 11.31
C GLU A 20 -0.17 -20.79 11.75
N TYR A 21 0.76 -19.87 11.47
CA TYR A 21 2.18 -19.96 11.82
C TYR A 21 2.62 -18.73 12.62
N PRO A 22 2.23 -18.60 13.89
CA PRO A 22 2.48 -17.39 14.66
C PRO A 22 3.97 -17.20 14.96
N ILE A 23 4.47 -16.00 14.66
CA ILE A 23 5.81 -15.55 15.04
C ILE A 23 5.66 -14.45 16.08
N ASP A 24 6.36 -14.55 17.21
CA ASP A 24 6.32 -13.54 18.25
C ASP A 24 7.27 -12.37 17.92
N ILE A 25 6.79 -11.14 18.06
CA ILE A 25 7.61 -9.92 18.00
C ILE A 25 8.31 -9.69 19.35
N ALA A 26 7.60 -9.98 20.43
CA ALA A 26 8.09 -9.86 21.80
C ALA A 26 7.51 -10.99 22.64
N PRO A 27 8.09 -11.32 23.80
CA PRO A 27 7.56 -12.37 24.67
C PRO A 27 6.07 -12.16 24.97
N GLY A 28 5.22 -13.05 24.41
CA GLY A 28 3.77 -13.01 24.60
C GLY A 28 3.00 -12.08 23.65
N VAL A 29 3.63 -11.47 22.64
CA VAL A 29 2.96 -10.62 21.65
C VAL A 29 3.16 -11.19 20.26
N PRO A 30 2.18 -11.92 19.71
CA PRO A 30 2.27 -12.48 18.38
C PRO A 30 2.15 -11.37 17.31
N ARG A 31 2.87 -11.53 16.20
CA ARG A 31 2.95 -10.55 15.10
C ARG A 31 1.60 -10.30 14.41
N TRP A 32 0.74 -11.30 14.32
CA TRP A 32 -0.59 -11.16 13.72
C TRP A 32 -1.44 -10.08 14.40
N PHE A 33 -1.20 -9.83 15.71
CA PHE A 33 -1.92 -8.79 16.44
C PHE A 33 -1.61 -7.37 15.90
N ALA A 34 -0.36 -7.11 15.55
CA ALA A 34 0.02 -5.85 14.91
C ALA A 34 -0.47 -5.77 13.45
N GLN A 35 -0.49 -6.89 12.75
CA GLN A 35 -0.89 -6.95 11.35
C GLN A 35 -2.41 -6.81 11.12
N ILE A 36 -3.25 -7.09 12.12
CA ILE A 36 -4.72 -6.98 12.01
C ILE A 36 -5.18 -5.55 11.65
N ILE A 37 -4.35 -4.56 11.96
CA ILE A 37 -4.61 -3.14 11.63
C ILE A 37 -4.64 -2.92 10.12
N MET A 38 -3.87 -3.69 9.33
CA MET A 38 -3.79 -3.50 7.88
C MET A 38 -5.12 -3.82 7.17
N PRO A 39 -5.72 -5.02 7.31
CA PRO A 39 -7.00 -5.31 6.66
C PRO A 39 -8.11 -4.40 7.18
N LEU A 40 -8.11 -4.04 8.47
CA LEU A 40 -9.06 -3.10 9.03
C LEU A 40 -8.91 -1.70 8.40
N GLY A 41 -7.68 -1.19 8.28
CA GLY A 41 -7.40 0.12 7.69
C GLY A 41 -7.85 0.18 6.22
N PHE A 42 -7.53 -0.82 5.40
CA PHE A 42 -7.97 -0.87 4.01
C PHE A 42 -9.48 -1.03 3.89
N ALA A 43 -10.12 -1.83 4.75
CA ALA A 43 -11.57 -1.99 4.78
C ALA A 43 -12.26 -0.67 5.14
N PHE A 44 -11.79 0.05 6.16
CA PHE A 44 -12.34 1.36 6.52
C PHE A 44 -12.19 2.38 5.40
N MET A 45 -11.04 2.43 4.72
CA MET A 45 -10.84 3.30 3.56
C MET A 45 -11.80 2.94 2.41
N ALA A 46 -12.00 1.66 2.13
CA ALA A 46 -12.94 1.20 1.12
C ALA A 46 -14.39 1.60 1.45
N ILE A 47 -14.81 1.41 2.69
CA ILE A 47 -16.13 1.81 3.19
C ILE A 47 -16.30 3.33 3.11
N HIS A 48 -15.30 4.10 3.52
CA HIS A 48 -15.33 5.55 3.47
C HIS A 48 -15.54 6.07 2.04
N ILE A 49 -14.82 5.50 1.07
CA ILE A 49 -15.00 5.84 -0.34
C ILE A 49 -16.41 5.50 -0.82
N LEU A 50 -16.94 4.33 -0.45
CA LEU A 50 -18.32 3.95 -0.78
C LEU A 50 -19.36 4.91 -0.21
N LEU A 51 -19.19 5.31 1.05
CA LEU A 51 -20.12 6.22 1.71
C LEU A 51 -20.04 7.64 1.14
N ASN A 52 -18.84 8.12 0.85
CA ASN A 52 -18.63 9.48 0.34
C ASN A 52 -18.98 9.61 -1.15
N SER A 53 -19.01 8.52 -1.89
CA SER A 53 -19.50 8.45 -3.28
C SER A 53 -21.03 8.54 -3.42
N TYR A 54 -21.73 8.77 -2.31
CA TYR A 54 -23.21 8.72 -2.20
C TYR A 54 -23.97 9.74 -3.08
N LYS A 55 -23.32 10.77 -3.59
CA LYS A 55 -24.01 11.85 -4.35
C LYS A 55 -24.50 11.47 -5.76
N LYS A 56 -24.13 10.30 -6.31
CA LYS A 56 -24.67 9.78 -7.59
C LYS A 56 -24.87 8.27 -7.52
N ASN A 57 -26.08 7.83 -7.24
CA ASN A 57 -26.45 6.40 -7.22
C ASN A 57 -25.99 5.60 -8.46
N LEU A 58 -25.96 6.25 -9.63
CA LEU A 58 -25.53 5.60 -10.88
C LEU A 58 -24.06 5.21 -10.88
N HIS A 59 -23.16 6.07 -10.36
CA HIS A 59 -21.74 5.76 -10.25
C HIS A 59 -21.43 4.62 -9.25
N ARG A 60 -22.26 4.45 -8.27
CA ARG A 60 -22.14 3.40 -7.25
C ARG A 60 -22.44 2.02 -7.83
N ILE A 61 -23.47 1.91 -8.64
CA ILE A 61 -23.87 0.69 -9.33
C ILE A 61 -22.86 0.32 -10.41
N THR A 62 -22.37 1.30 -11.17
CA THR A 62 -21.34 1.07 -12.19
C THR A 62 -19.99 0.65 -11.57
N LEU A 63 -19.57 1.25 -10.46
CA LEU A 63 -18.35 0.84 -9.73
C LEU A 63 -18.47 -0.59 -9.21
N LEU A 64 -19.60 -0.94 -8.58
CA LEU A 64 -19.82 -2.32 -8.10
C LEU A 64 -19.89 -3.32 -9.25
N GLY A 65 -20.52 -2.97 -10.36
CA GLY A 65 -20.59 -3.81 -11.56
C GLY A 65 -19.23 -4.06 -12.20
N VAL A 66 -18.42 -3.00 -12.33
CA VAL A 66 -17.03 -3.10 -12.84
C VAL A 66 -16.16 -3.91 -11.90
N CYS A 67 -16.30 -3.74 -10.57
CA CYS A 67 -15.58 -4.52 -9.58
C CYS A 67 -15.93 -6.01 -9.65
N PHE A 68 -17.21 -6.33 -9.77
CA PHE A 68 -17.69 -7.71 -9.93
C PHE A 68 -17.20 -8.33 -11.24
N PHE A 69 -17.25 -7.58 -12.34
CA PHE A 69 -16.81 -8.06 -13.66
C PHE A 69 -15.30 -8.30 -13.72
N LEU A 70 -14.48 -7.41 -13.13
CA LEU A 70 -13.02 -7.58 -13.09
C LEU A 70 -12.55 -8.64 -12.09
N SER A 71 -13.36 -9.00 -11.11
CA SER A 71 -13.06 -10.09 -10.17
C SER A 71 -13.38 -11.48 -10.74
N MET A 72 -14.07 -11.57 -11.86
CA MET A 72 -14.31 -12.84 -12.53
C MET A 72 -13.05 -13.31 -13.24
N ASN A 73 -12.52 -14.47 -12.82
CA ASN A 73 -11.34 -15.11 -13.42
C ASN A 73 -11.46 -15.34 -14.94
N TRP A 74 -12.68 -15.50 -15.42
CA TRP A 74 -12.97 -15.70 -16.84
C TRP A 74 -12.57 -14.51 -17.73
N PHE A 75 -12.71 -13.27 -17.23
CA PHE A 75 -12.30 -12.08 -17.95
C PHE A 75 -10.78 -11.98 -18.05
N ASN A 76 -10.06 -12.46 -17.05
CA ASN A 76 -8.60 -12.49 -17.03
C ASN A 76 -8.03 -13.44 -18.08
N GLU A 77 -8.60 -14.62 -18.26
CA GLU A 77 -8.19 -15.58 -19.30
C GLU A 77 -8.44 -15.06 -20.71
N TRP A 78 -9.58 -14.41 -20.93
CA TRP A 78 -9.93 -13.85 -22.24
C TRP A 78 -9.04 -12.68 -22.64
N LEU A 79 -8.69 -11.81 -21.70
CA LEU A 79 -7.89 -10.61 -21.98
C LEU A 79 -6.39 -10.89 -22.13
N SER A 80 -5.87 -11.90 -21.44
CA SER A 80 -4.45 -12.26 -21.46
C SER A 80 -3.95 -12.75 -22.82
N GLY A 81 -4.86 -13.23 -23.69
CA GLY A 81 -4.54 -13.68 -25.04
C GLY A 81 -4.52 -12.57 -26.11
N ILE A 82 -5.07 -11.40 -25.86
CA ILE A 82 -5.34 -10.38 -26.90
C ILE A 82 -4.51 -9.11 -26.73
N PHE A 83 -4.21 -8.70 -25.49
CA PHE A 83 -3.45 -7.46 -25.20
C PHE A 83 -2.47 -7.65 -24.06
N PRO A 84 -1.37 -6.89 -24.02
CA PRO A 84 -0.52 -6.81 -22.84
C PRO A 84 -1.30 -6.11 -21.71
N VAL A 85 -2.05 -6.90 -20.96
CA VAL A 85 -2.99 -6.45 -19.90
C VAL A 85 -2.32 -5.50 -18.93
N VAL A 86 -1.05 -5.73 -18.63
CA VAL A 86 -0.25 -4.88 -17.72
C VAL A 86 -0.09 -3.48 -18.30
N SER A 87 0.31 -3.35 -19.56
CA SER A 87 0.51 -2.04 -20.19
C SER A 87 -0.78 -1.24 -20.28
N PHE A 88 -1.88 -1.91 -20.63
CA PHE A 88 -3.20 -1.28 -20.69
C PHE A 88 -3.70 -0.89 -19.30
N GLY A 89 -3.49 -1.76 -18.29
CA GLY A 89 -3.83 -1.46 -16.90
C GLY A 89 -3.05 -0.28 -16.35
N ILE A 90 -1.75 -0.19 -16.61
CA ILE A 90 -0.91 0.95 -16.22
C ILE A 90 -1.43 2.24 -16.87
N PHE A 91 -1.79 2.19 -18.15
CA PHE A 91 -2.34 3.34 -18.86
C PHE A 91 -3.66 3.83 -18.23
N ILE A 92 -4.57 2.92 -17.87
CA ILE A 92 -5.82 3.25 -17.17
C ILE A 92 -5.55 3.89 -15.80
N ILE A 93 -4.56 3.39 -15.07
CA ILE A 93 -4.21 3.93 -13.76
C ILE A 93 -3.64 5.34 -13.89
N ILE A 94 -2.72 5.59 -14.82
CA ILE A 94 -2.16 6.92 -15.08
C ILE A 94 -3.28 7.90 -15.47
N PHE A 95 -4.18 7.47 -16.34
CA PHE A 95 -5.33 8.26 -16.76
C PHE A 95 -6.25 8.58 -15.58
N SER A 96 -6.48 7.60 -14.68
CA SER A 96 -7.25 7.79 -13.47
C SER A 96 -6.63 8.83 -12.52
N ILE A 97 -5.30 8.83 -12.37
CA ILE A 97 -4.58 9.84 -11.57
C ILE A 97 -4.77 11.23 -12.19
N TYR A 98 -4.68 11.34 -13.52
CA TYR A 98 -4.93 12.61 -14.22
C TYR A 98 -6.32 13.18 -13.94
N TYR A 99 -7.34 12.32 -13.77
CA TYR A 99 -8.70 12.71 -13.39
C TYR A 99 -8.92 12.91 -11.89
N GLY A 100 -7.84 12.95 -11.11
CA GLY A 100 -7.90 13.29 -9.68
C GLY A 100 -7.98 12.08 -8.74
N ALA A 101 -7.64 10.89 -9.19
CA ALA A 101 -7.49 9.76 -8.28
C ALA A 101 -6.30 9.99 -7.35
N PRO A 102 -6.39 9.59 -6.06
CA PRO A 102 -5.29 9.71 -5.12
C PRO A 102 -4.05 8.94 -5.57
N ILE A 103 -2.87 9.50 -5.35
CA ILE A 103 -1.57 8.91 -5.76
C ILE A 103 -1.37 7.49 -5.22
N PHE A 104 -1.86 7.20 -4.00
CA PHE A 104 -1.75 5.86 -3.42
C PHE A 104 -2.52 4.80 -4.23
N VAL A 105 -3.61 5.18 -4.91
CA VAL A 105 -4.36 4.29 -5.80
C VAL A 105 -3.52 3.95 -7.02
N GLY A 106 -2.76 4.92 -7.51
CA GLY A 106 -1.83 4.71 -8.61
C GLY A 106 -0.71 3.75 -8.24
N LEU A 107 -0.02 4.03 -7.15
CA LEU A 107 1.09 3.18 -6.69
C LEU A 107 0.61 1.76 -6.34
N GLY A 108 -0.47 1.64 -5.55
CA GLY A 108 -1.04 0.35 -5.19
C GLY A 108 -1.59 -0.42 -6.39
N GLY A 109 -2.24 0.27 -7.34
CA GLY A 109 -2.76 -0.35 -8.55
C GLY A 109 -1.66 -0.87 -9.47
N ILE A 110 -0.57 -0.11 -9.68
CA ILE A 110 0.59 -0.56 -10.46
C ILE A 110 1.24 -1.76 -9.78
N ALA A 111 1.43 -1.72 -8.46
CA ALA A 111 1.97 -2.84 -7.70
C ALA A 111 1.13 -4.11 -7.90
N ILE A 112 -0.21 -4.02 -7.75
CA ILE A 112 -1.12 -5.15 -7.95
C ILE A 112 -0.98 -5.73 -9.37
N LEU A 113 -0.94 -4.86 -10.39
CA LEU A 113 -0.80 -5.32 -11.78
C LEU A 113 0.54 -6.02 -12.03
N MET A 114 1.63 -5.48 -11.49
CA MET A 114 2.96 -6.08 -11.65
C MET A 114 3.06 -7.43 -10.93
N PHE A 115 2.60 -7.52 -9.68
CA PHE A 115 2.60 -8.78 -8.95
C PHE A 115 1.71 -9.83 -9.63
N TRP A 116 0.56 -9.39 -10.15
CA TRP A 116 -0.33 -10.28 -10.90
C TRP A 116 0.31 -10.79 -12.19
N SER A 117 1.07 -9.96 -12.92
CA SER A 117 1.77 -10.39 -14.14
C SER A 117 2.88 -11.41 -13.90
N GLU A 118 3.49 -11.37 -12.72
CA GLU A 118 4.53 -12.31 -12.28
C GLU A 118 3.96 -13.54 -11.54
N TYR A 119 2.62 -13.72 -11.55
CA TYR A 119 1.94 -14.80 -10.81
C TYR A 119 2.22 -14.80 -9.31
N VAL A 120 2.61 -13.66 -8.73
CA VAL A 120 2.83 -13.50 -7.30
C VAL A 120 1.49 -13.22 -6.61
N PRO A 121 1.19 -13.88 -5.48
CA PRO A 121 -0.07 -13.66 -4.77
C PRO A 121 -0.19 -12.21 -4.27
N ILE A 122 -1.40 -11.67 -4.31
CA ILE A 122 -1.70 -10.28 -3.90
C ILE A 122 -1.33 -10.02 -2.43
N SER A 123 -1.34 -11.06 -1.59
CA SER A 123 -0.89 -11.01 -0.19
C SER A 123 0.59 -10.62 -0.02
N ALA A 124 1.40 -10.72 -1.06
CA ALA A 124 2.79 -10.25 -1.04
C ALA A 124 2.89 -8.72 -0.88
N ILE A 125 1.94 -7.95 -1.42
CA ILE A 125 1.95 -6.48 -1.33
C ILE A 125 1.82 -5.99 0.12
N PRO A 126 0.80 -6.42 0.90
CA PRO A 126 0.73 -6.08 2.32
C PRO A 126 1.92 -6.63 3.12
N ALA A 127 2.45 -7.81 2.79
CA ALA A 127 3.63 -8.37 3.44
C ALA A 127 4.86 -7.48 3.25
N GLU A 128 5.14 -7.04 2.02
CA GLU A 128 6.21 -6.10 1.72
C GLU A 128 5.99 -4.73 2.36
N THR A 129 4.76 -4.22 2.36
CA THR A 129 4.42 -2.99 3.06
C THR A 129 4.73 -3.09 4.55
N TYR A 130 4.34 -4.18 5.19
CA TYR A 130 4.65 -4.43 6.60
C TYR A 130 6.16 -4.52 6.82
N ARG A 131 6.90 -5.24 5.97
CA ARG A 131 8.36 -5.38 6.05
C ARG A 131 9.07 -4.02 6.01
N ILE A 132 8.61 -3.12 5.14
CA ILE A 132 9.18 -1.76 5.03
C ILE A 132 8.87 -0.96 6.29
N VAL A 133 7.64 -0.99 6.78
CA VAL A 133 7.21 -0.22 7.97
C VAL A 133 7.96 -0.64 9.23
N VAL A 134 8.23 -1.92 9.40
CA VAL A 134 8.96 -2.47 10.55
C VAL A 134 10.49 -2.34 10.38
N SER A 135 10.97 -1.95 9.20
CA SER A 135 12.39 -1.77 8.93
C SER A 135 12.99 -0.68 9.82
N PRO A 136 14.13 -0.94 10.48
CA PRO A 136 14.81 0.06 11.32
C PRO A 136 15.28 1.29 10.55
N THR A 137 15.32 1.22 9.21
CA THR A 137 15.76 2.31 8.34
C THR A 137 14.77 3.48 8.31
N LEU A 138 13.45 3.22 8.41
CA LEU A 138 12.43 4.27 8.35
C LEU A 138 12.52 5.26 9.51
N PRO A 139 12.65 4.84 10.79
CA PRO A 139 12.80 5.77 11.90
C PRO A 139 14.12 6.57 11.84
N THR A 140 15.16 6.07 11.16
CA THR A 140 16.44 6.78 11.09
C THR A 140 16.37 8.04 10.25
N ILE A 141 15.52 8.10 9.21
CA ILE A 141 15.37 9.26 8.34
C ILE A 141 14.92 10.50 9.14
N PRO A 142 13.81 10.50 9.88
CA PRO A 142 13.40 11.65 10.68
C PRO A 142 14.39 11.95 11.82
N LEU A 143 15.04 10.93 12.41
CA LEU A 143 16.05 11.15 13.43
C LEU A 143 17.27 11.87 12.88
N PHE A 144 17.80 11.49 11.71
CA PHE A 144 18.91 12.19 11.07
C PHE A 144 18.53 13.60 10.65
N THR A 145 17.31 13.80 10.14
CA THR A 145 16.81 15.14 9.79
C THR A 145 16.73 16.02 11.04
N MET A 146 16.22 15.50 12.15
CA MET A 146 16.15 16.20 13.42
C MET A 146 17.54 16.51 13.98
N ALA A 147 18.46 15.54 13.95
CA ALA A 147 19.84 15.73 14.37
C ALA A 147 20.55 16.81 13.53
N GLY A 148 20.35 16.78 12.19
CA GLY A 148 20.89 17.81 11.29
C GLY A 148 20.34 19.21 11.59
N TYR A 149 19.05 19.31 11.84
CA TYR A 149 18.40 20.56 12.24
C TYR A 149 18.95 21.09 13.58
N LEU A 150 19.04 20.23 14.60
CA LEU A 150 19.60 20.59 15.90
C LEU A 150 21.06 21.04 15.80
N LEU A 151 21.87 20.38 14.99
CA LEU A 151 23.26 20.79 14.73
C LEU A 151 23.34 22.13 14.02
N ALA A 152 22.47 22.38 13.04
CA ALA A 152 22.43 23.65 12.30
C ALA A 152 21.98 24.83 13.16
N GLU A 153 20.99 24.62 14.04
CA GLU A 153 20.45 25.65 14.93
C GLU A 153 21.31 25.87 16.18
N SER A 154 22.07 24.85 16.58
CA SER A 154 22.94 24.93 17.73
C SER A 154 24.28 25.61 17.38
N ARG A 155 24.94 26.21 18.39
CA ARG A 155 26.33 26.73 18.23
C ARG A 155 27.39 25.62 18.15
N ALA A 156 26.98 24.37 17.97
CA ALA A 156 27.90 23.23 17.89
C ALA A 156 28.79 23.30 16.65
N SER A 157 28.26 23.77 15.51
CA SER A 157 29.01 23.96 14.28
C SER A 157 30.12 25.03 14.44
N GLU A 158 29.83 26.15 15.10
CA GLU A 158 30.83 27.20 15.40
C GLU A 158 31.93 26.67 16.32
N ARG A 159 31.57 25.91 17.35
CA ARG A 159 32.55 25.31 18.27
C ARG A 159 33.43 24.26 17.60
N LEU A 160 32.88 23.46 16.72
CA LEU A 160 33.63 22.47 15.91
C LEU A 160 34.65 23.20 14.99
N VAL A 161 34.22 24.23 14.29
CA VAL A 161 35.13 25.03 13.42
C VAL A 161 36.25 25.70 14.23
N ASN A 162 35.98 26.18 15.44
CA ASN A 162 37.00 26.80 16.29
C ASN A 162 38.04 25.76 16.77
N VAL A 163 37.63 24.54 17.08
CA VAL A 163 38.57 23.44 17.43
C VAL A 163 39.51 23.08 16.28
N PHE A 164 39.03 23.17 15.03
CA PHE A 164 39.87 22.88 13.86
C PHE A 164 40.75 24.05 13.41
N LYS A 165 40.55 25.25 14.00
CA LYS A 165 41.37 26.44 13.71
C LYS A 165 42.54 26.65 14.67
N GLU A 166 42.55 25.94 15.82
CA GLU A 166 43.66 25.84 16.75
C GLU A 166 44.64 24.74 16.32
#